data_a5918cd1a248ec2b69e13186d6f43a7f
#
_entry.id   a5918cd1a248ec2b69e13186d6f43a7f
#
_cell.length_a   1.000
_cell.length_b   1.000
_cell.length_c   1.000
_cell.angle_alpha   90.00
_cell.angle_beta   90.00
_cell.angle_gamma   90.00
#
_symmetry.space_group_name_H-M   'P 1'
#
loop_
_entity.id
_entity.type
_entity.pdbx_description
1 polymer ?
#
loop_
_entity_poly.entity_id
_entity_poly.type
_entity_poly.pdbx_seq_one_letter_code
_entity_poly.pdbx_strand_id
1 'polypeptide(L)'
;MFKNKLSPVMAGLLAAGTLFYSSIAAAYCPQISDSTPKGPIALNEQGEFVPGWAKSAVWYQVFPERFRDGDPSNNPTVADIAGADPVEEPKVWQVHPWGSDWYKLQPYEVANGEPELWKHMLRRRYGGDLQGIIDKLDYIKDMGFNAIYLNPIFDAPSLHKYDGASFHHIDPNFGPDPAGDRALMATENPLDPTTWVWTKADELALELIKQSKQRGIRVIFDGVFNHMGINSFAFQHLKKHQQASPYQDWFNIHSFRDEKTGTEFSYEGWFGVPSLPEFKEDENGLVAGPKDYVFAATERWMNPKGKGAEYGIDGWRLDVAFCVAHGFWKDWRQHVKALNPQAYITAELVMPPELVKPYLQGDEFDGEMNYNFAFTAAEFMFNPPPHSITASEFDAKLAEMRALYPKGVAYVTQNLFGSHDSNRIGSHIVNRGIGNFRDWGKYFELSQVGNNPDYQVRKPNAEEIRLQKLFVIFQMTYVGAPMVYYGDEVGMWGANDPDDRKPMIWEDIKYEDEVTNPDGSKRPADQVAVNKELQQHYRKLIQLRNALPALQLGDFSTLLVDDKNSLYGFERSYQQQRVRVILNNSDKPQQVTLERDQLNWQEQFGQQPVTITGDQISLTIPAKWGAVLLAE
;
A
#
# COMPACT_ATOMS: atom_id res chain seq x y z
N MET A 1 -24.78 18.46 -24.37
CA MET A 1 -24.26 17.54 -25.39
C MET A 1 -22.76 17.83 -25.57
N PHE A 2 -21.93 17.36 -24.64
CA PHE A 2 -20.48 17.44 -24.76
C PHE A 2 -19.95 16.01 -24.68
N LYS A 3 -19.63 15.45 -25.84
CA LYS A 3 -18.81 14.24 -25.96
C LYS A 3 -17.36 14.69 -25.92
N ASN A 4 -16.76 14.75 -24.75
CA ASN A 4 -15.32 14.87 -24.63
C ASN A 4 -14.67 13.53 -24.88
N LYS A 5 -13.86 13.47 -25.91
CA LYS A 5 -12.97 12.34 -26.19
C LYS A 5 -11.82 12.41 -25.19
N LEU A 6 -11.82 11.49 -24.24
CA LEU A 6 -10.62 11.16 -23.46
C LEU A 6 -9.48 10.78 -24.41
N SER A 7 -8.27 11.14 -24.05
CA SER A 7 -7.06 10.75 -24.75
C SER A 7 -7.03 9.23 -24.97
N PRO A 8 -6.58 8.72 -26.11
CA PRO A 8 -6.51 7.28 -26.40
C PRO A 8 -5.70 6.47 -25.38
N VAL A 9 -4.81 7.10 -24.61
CA VAL A 9 -3.94 6.48 -23.60
C VAL A 9 -4.73 6.08 -22.35
N MET A 10 -5.76 6.85 -21.95
CA MET A 10 -6.64 6.45 -20.84
C MET A 10 -7.77 5.50 -21.27
N ALA A 11 -8.17 5.50 -22.54
CA ALA A 11 -9.19 4.58 -23.04
C ALA A 11 -8.69 3.13 -23.18
N GLY A 12 -7.39 2.90 -23.21
CA GLY A 12 -6.79 1.54 -23.26
C GLY A 12 -6.85 0.78 -21.93
N LEU A 13 -6.91 1.48 -20.79
CA LEU A 13 -7.05 0.86 -19.46
C LEU A 13 -8.51 0.54 -19.08
N LEU A 14 -9.48 0.90 -19.89
CA LEU A 14 -10.88 1.12 -19.49
C LEU A 14 -11.91 0.13 -20.05
N ALA A 15 -11.54 -0.96 -20.69
CA ALA A 15 -12.55 -1.86 -21.25
C ALA A 15 -12.16 -3.32 -21.08
N ALA A 16 -12.50 -3.90 -19.92
CA ALA A 16 -12.92 -5.29 -19.83
C ALA A 16 -12.76 -5.91 -18.44
N GLY A 17 -13.86 -6.39 -17.92
CA GLY A 17 -13.95 -7.04 -16.61
C GLY A 17 -13.19 -8.37 -16.52
N THR A 18 -13.11 -8.92 -15.36
CA THR A 18 -12.37 -10.05 -14.75
C THR A 18 -11.67 -11.11 -15.63
N LEU A 19 -12.12 -11.32 -16.86
CA LEU A 19 -11.38 -12.07 -17.87
C LEU A 19 -10.23 -11.26 -18.50
N PHE A 20 -10.20 -9.95 -18.30
CA PHE A 20 -9.21 -9.05 -18.88
C PHE A 20 -7.99 -8.82 -17.98
N TYR A 21 -8.11 -8.88 -16.65
CA TYR A 21 -6.92 -8.73 -15.81
C TYR A 21 -5.95 -9.91 -15.99
N SER A 22 -6.47 -11.13 -16.11
CA SER A 22 -5.63 -12.28 -16.47
C SER A 22 -5.16 -12.26 -17.93
N SER A 23 -5.92 -11.67 -18.85
CA SER A 23 -5.54 -11.58 -20.26
C SER A 23 -4.75 -10.32 -20.59
N ILE A 24 -4.94 -9.22 -19.90
CA ILE A 24 -4.13 -7.99 -20.03
C ILE A 24 -2.81 -8.16 -19.27
N ALA A 25 -2.80 -8.65 -18.04
CA ALA A 25 -1.57 -9.01 -17.35
C ALA A 25 -0.77 -10.04 -18.16
N ALA A 26 -1.42 -11.05 -18.74
CA ALA A 26 -0.76 -12.03 -19.61
C ALA A 26 -0.29 -11.47 -20.97
N ALA A 27 -0.88 -10.35 -21.43
CA ALA A 27 -0.49 -9.71 -22.69
C ALA A 27 0.62 -8.65 -22.52
N TYR A 28 0.67 -7.98 -21.35
CA TYR A 28 1.62 -6.91 -21.06
C TYR A 28 2.70 -7.29 -20.05
N CYS A 29 2.44 -8.30 -19.22
CA CYS A 29 3.42 -8.85 -18.27
C CYS A 29 3.59 -10.33 -18.58
N PRO A 30 4.55 -10.71 -19.43
CA PRO A 30 4.73 -12.10 -19.83
C PRO A 30 5.05 -12.95 -18.61
N GLN A 31 4.13 -13.87 -18.28
CA GLN A 31 4.33 -14.86 -17.23
C GLN A 31 5.31 -15.92 -17.74
N ILE A 32 6.58 -15.71 -17.50
CA ILE A 32 7.60 -16.75 -17.72
C ILE A 32 7.51 -17.71 -16.53
N SER A 33 6.84 -18.82 -16.73
CA SER A 33 6.53 -19.82 -15.71
C SER A 33 7.72 -20.75 -15.47
N ASP A 34 8.74 -20.33 -14.75
CA ASP A 34 9.67 -21.27 -14.12
C ASP A 34 9.46 -21.27 -12.60
N SER A 35 8.65 -22.21 -12.13
CA SER A 35 8.38 -22.40 -10.70
C SER A 35 9.45 -23.23 -9.98
N THR A 36 10.55 -23.59 -10.65
CA THR A 36 11.60 -24.44 -10.05
C THR A 36 12.47 -23.60 -9.10
N PRO A 37 12.60 -23.95 -7.80
CA PRO A 37 13.51 -23.26 -6.89
C PRO A 37 14.96 -23.31 -7.39
N LYS A 38 15.67 -22.16 -7.39
CA LYS A 38 17.07 -22.07 -7.82
C LYS A 38 18.08 -22.54 -6.76
N GLY A 39 17.63 -23.02 -5.61
CA GLY A 39 18.50 -23.48 -4.53
C GLY A 39 17.73 -23.91 -3.28
N PRO A 40 18.42 -24.33 -2.22
CA PRO A 40 17.78 -24.70 -0.98
C PRO A 40 17.15 -23.46 -0.31
N ILE A 41 15.88 -23.59 0.10
CA ILE A 41 15.19 -22.55 0.85
C ILE A 41 15.75 -22.53 2.29
N ALA A 42 16.27 -21.39 2.72
CA ALA A 42 16.75 -21.22 4.08
C ALA A 42 15.55 -21.17 5.04
N LEU A 43 15.53 -22.05 6.04
CA LEU A 43 14.50 -22.12 7.05
C LEU A 43 15.02 -21.60 8.40
N ASN A 44 14.14 -20.94 9.16
CA ASN A 44 14.39 -20.55 10.54
C ASN A 44 14.29 -21.77 11.50
N GLU A 45 14.49 -21.57 12.80
CA GLU A 45 14.41 -22.63 13.81
C GLU A 45 13.04 -23.30 13.89
N GLN A 46 11.98 -22.64 13.43
CA GLN A 46 10.60 -23.17 13.35
C GLN A 46 10.33 -23.95 12.05
N GLY A 47 11.33 -24.08 11.18
CA GLY A 47 11.16 -24.72 9.87
C GLY A 47 10.42 -23.86 8.85
N GLU A 48 10.41 -22.54 9.01
CA GLU A 48 9.73 -21.58 8.14
C GLU A 48 10.75 -20.65 7.48
N PHE A 49 10.43 -20.14 6.29
CA PHE A 49 11.32 -19.22 5.53
C PHE A 49 11.00 -17.74 5.76
N VAL A 50 9.90 -17.43 6.46
CA VAL A 50 9.49 -16.06 6.76
C VAL A 50 10.19 -15.53 8.02
N PRO A 51 10.51 -14.22 8.12
CA PRO A 51 11.09 -13.67 9.34
C PRO A 51 10.09 -13.68 10.49
N GLY A 52 10.49 -14.20 11.64
CA GLY A 52 9.61 -14.40 12.80
C GLY A 52 8.95 -13.11 13.30
N TRP A 53 9.64 -11.98 13.26
CA TRP A 53 9.13 -10.69 13.71
C TRP A 53 7.92 -10.21 12.88
N ALA A 54 7.85 -10.59 11.59
CA ALA A 54 6.78 -10.14 10.70
C ALA A 54 5.40 -10.69 11.11
N LYS A 55 5.34 -11.81 11.83
CA LYS A 55 4.09 -12.37 12.37
C LYS A 55 3.44 -11.46 13.43
N SER A 56 4.26 -10.68 14.13
CA SER A 56 3.82 -9.72 15.14
C SER A 56 3.67 -8.31 14.59
N ALA A 57 3.92 -8.10 13.30
CA ALA A 57 3.83 -6.79 12.69
C ALA A 57 2.39 -6.28 12.65
N VAL A 58 2.24 -5.00 12.96
CA VAL A 58 1.08 -4.17 12.64
C VAL A 58 1.61 -3.03 11.80
N TRP A 59 1.30 -3.10 10.51
CA TRP A 59 1.85 -2.21 9.51
C TRP A 59 1.12 -0.88 9.44
N TYR A 60 1.88 0.19 9.25
CA TYR A 60 1.35 1.51 8.90
C TYR A 60 1.94 1.92 7.55
N GLN A 61 1.09 2.02 6.52
CA GLN A 61 1.50 2.49 5.20
C GLN A 61 1.50 4.00 5.17
N VAL A 62 2.63 4.61 4.81
CA VAL A 62 2.83 6.05 4.76
C VAL A 62 3.11 6.49 3.33
N PHE A 63 2.35 7.47 2.86
CA PHE A 63 2.60 8.19 1.61
C PHE A 63 3.34 9.50 1.95
N PRO A 64 4.68 9.58 1.83
CA PRO A 64 5.50 10.63 2.44
C PRO A 64 5.08 12.04 2.06
N GLU A 65 4.87 12.31 0.77
CA GLU A 65 4.48 13.63 0.25
C GLU A 65 3.14 14.15 0.84
N ARG A 66 2.32 13.25 1.38
CA ARG A 66 0.98 13.53 1.94
C ARG A 66 0.90 13.30 3.45
N PHE A 67 2.00 12.98 4.12
CA PHE A 67 1.96 12.61 5.52
C PHE A 67 2.18 13.79 6.47
N ARG A 68 3.30 14.50 6.32
CA ARG A 68 3.62 15.70 7.11
C ARG A 68 4.74 16.48 6.45
N ASP A 69 4.55 17.80 6.30
CA ASP A 69 5.62 18.77 6.01
C ASP A 69 6.38 19.04 7.31
N GLY A 70 7.60 18.55 7.40
CA GLY A 70 8.49 18.70 8.55
C GLY A 70 9.51 19.81 8.37
N ASP A 71 9.87 20.13 7.14
CA ASP A 71 10.81 21.17 6.78
C ASP A 71 10.33 21.97 5.56
N PRO A 72 9.55 23.04 5.74
CA PRO A 72 9.07 23.84 4.60
C PRO A 72 10.17 24.45 3.71
N SER A 73 11.44 24.42 4.14
CA SER A 73 12.54 24.94 3.35
C SER A 73 12.99 24.00 2.20
N ASN A 74 12.61 22.73 2.26
CA ASN A 74 12.90 21.72 1.25
C ASN A 74 11.76 21.52 0.24
N ASN A 75 10.66 22.22 0.42
CA ASN A 75 9.46 22.08 -0.39
C ASN A 75 9.76 22.22 -1.90
N PRO A 76 9.15 21.38 -2.77
CA PRO A 76 9.43 21.40 -4.18
C PRO A 76 9.04 22.71 -4.85
N THR A 77 9.73 23.00 -5.96
CA THR A 77 9.47 24.12 -6.86
C THR A 77 8.84 23.62 -8.15
N VAL A 78 8.44 24.52 -9.05
CA VAL A 78 7.94 24.14 -10.37
C VAL A 78 8.97 23.32 -11.18
N ALA A 79 10.27 23.58 -10.98
CA ALA A 79 11.32 22.84 -11.65
C ALA A 79 11.43 21.39 -11.18
N ASP A 80 11.07 21.13 -9.94
CA ASP A 80 11.13 19.77 -9.34
C ASP A 80 9.98 18.87 -9.80
N ILE A 81 8.89 19.46 -10.30
CA ILE A 81 7.74 18.72 -10.84
C ILE A 81 7.78 18.62 -12.38
N ALA A 82 8.79 19.22 -13.03
CA ALA A 82 8.96 19.16 -14.48
C ALA A 82 9.17 17.72 -14.95
N GLY A 83 8.38 17.29 -15.93
CA GLY A 83 8.42 15.93 -16.47
C GLY A 83 7.65 14.90 -15.65
N ALA A 84 6.98 15.28 -14.57
CA ALA A 84 5.93 14.44 -14.00
C ALA A 84 4.79 14.30 -15.01
N ASP A 85 4.42 13.06 -15.30
CA ASP A 85 3.47 12.68 -16.34
C ASP A 85 2.11 13.41 -16.23
N PRO A 86 1.39 13.50 -17.30
CA PRO A 86 1.61 13.90 -18.72
C PRO A 86 1.21 15.36 -18.94
N VAL A 87 1.43 16.19 -17.96
CA VAL A 87 0.81 17.50 -17.84
C VAL A 87 1.82 18.59 -18.20
N GLU A 88 1.44 19.51 -19.11
CA GLU A 88 2.23 20.70 -19.40
C GLU A 88 2.61 21.46 -18.12
N GLU A 89 3.82 21.99 -18.06
CA GLU A 89 4.28 22.78 -16.93
C GLU A 89 3.34 23.96 -16.66
N PRO A 90 2.92 24.15 -15.39
CA PRO A 90 2.06 25.28 -15.04
C PRO A 90 2.81 26.60 -15.15
N LYS A 91 2.13 27.66 -15.57
CA LYS A 91 2.70 29.02 -15.63
C LYS A 91 2.90 29.63 -14.24
N VAL A 92 2.01 29.26 -13.31
CA VAL A 92 2.05 29.69 -11.91
C VAL A 92 1.88 28.44 -11.06
N TRP A 93 2.77 28.24 -10.09
CA TRP A 93 2.72 27.09 -9.21
C TRP A 93 3.29 27.39 -7.84
N GLN A 94 2.76 26.75 -6.82
CA GLN A 94 3.27 26.75 -5.46
C GLN A 94 2.83 25.49 -4.74
N VAL A 95 3.46 25.16 -3.61
CA VAL A 95 3.00 24.13 -2.70
C VAL A 95 1.56 24.39 -2.28
N HIS A 96 0.73 23.36 -2.36
CA HIS A 96 -0.70 23.44 -2.12
C HIS A 96 -0.98 23.58 -0.62
N PRO A 97 -1.92 24.44 -0.18
CA PRO A 97 -2.23 24.58 1.23
C PRO A 97 -2.73 23.26 1.84
N TRP A 98 -2.09 22.80 2.90
CA TRP A 98 -2.35 21.51 3.53
C TRP A 98 -3.81 21.29 3.94
N GLY A 99 -4.47 22.30 4.46
CA GLY A 99 -5.83 22.21 4.99
C GLY A 99 -6.90 22.75 4.06
N SER A 100 -6.67 22.85 2.74
CA SER A 100 -7.66 23.36 1.80
C SER A 100 -8.76 22.33 1.52
N ASP A 101 -9.97 22.82 1.15
CA ASP A 101 -11.05 21.99 0.58
C ASP A 101 -10.54 21.26 -0.66
N TRP A 102 -10.61 19.94 -0.68
CA TRP A 102 -9.93 19.08 -1.64
C TRP A 102 -10.25 19.37 -3.11
N TYR A 103 -11.53 19.59 -3.44
CA TYR A 103 -11.96 19.88 -4.81
C TYR A 103 -11.97 21.36 -5.17
N LYS A 104 -11.63 22.24 -4.24
CA LYS A 104 -11.59 23.69 -4.46
C LYS A 104 -10.30 24.09 -5.16
N LEU A 105 -10.41 24.71 -6.33
CA LEU A 105 -9.26 25.34 -6.99
C LEU A 105 -8.72 26.50 -6.16
N GLN A 106 -7.42 26.54 -6.00
CA GLN A 106 -6.72 27.65 -5.34
C GLN A 106 -6.45 28.79 -6.34
N PRO A 107 -6.23 30.04 -5.89
CA PRO A 107 -5.98 31.17 -6.78
C PRO A 107 -4.84 30.95 -7.80
N TYR A 108 -3.78 30.25 -7.41
CA TYR A 108 -2.66 29.97 -8.32
C TYR A 108 -3.06 28.95 -9.40
N GLU A 109 -3.95 28.00 -9.09
CA GLU A 109 -4.47 27.02 -10.05
C GLU A 109 -5.39 27.72 -11.07
N VAL A 110 -6.26 28.61 -10.60
CA VAL A 110 -7.14 29.43 -11.46
C VAL A 110 -6.32 30.32 -12.40
N ALA A 111 -5.20 30.87 -11.93
CA ALA A 111 -4.32 31.74 -12.72
C ALA A 111 -3.66 31.02 -13.93
N ASN A 112 -3.60 29.69 -13.92
CA ASN A 112 -3.11 28.92 -15.06
C ASN A 112 -4.06 28.89 -16.25
N GLY A 113 -5.36 29.19 -16.03
CA GLY A 113 -6.38 29.15 -17.07
C GLY A 113 -6.77 27.72 -17.51
N GLU A 114 -6.35 26.70 -16.79
CA GLU A 114 -6.71 25.31 -17.00
C GLU A 114 -8.02 25.02 -16.23
N PRO A 115 -9.12 24.64 -16.92
CA PRO A 115 -10.40 24.39 -16.26
C PRO A 115 -10.51 23.01 -15.64
N GLU A 116 -9.63 22.05 -16.00
CA GLU A 116 -9.72 20.67 -15.58
C GLU A 116 -9.06 20.46 -14.21
N LEU A 117 -9.88 20.26 -13.17
CA LEU A 117 -9.42 19.99 -11.80
C LEU A 117 -8.39 18.86 -11.73
N TRP A 118 -8.62 17.78 -12.49
CA TRP A 118 -7.73 16.61 -12.55
C TRP A 118 -6.27 16.97 -12.84
N LYS A 119 -6.02 17.83 -13.83
CA LYS A 119 -4.66 18.28 -14.17
C LYS A 119 -3.98 19.03 -13.03
N HIS A 120 -4.76 19.79 -12.26
CA HIS A 120 -4.23 20.47 -11.08
C HIS A 120 -3.88 19.46 -9.98
N MET A 121 -4.73 18.45 -9.75
CA MET A 121 -4.52 17.45 -8.69
C MET A 121 -3.22 16.66 -8.92
N LEU A 122 -2.87 16.32 -10.17
CA LEU A 122 -1.61 15.67 -10.51
C LEU A 122 -0.37 16.56 -10.23
N ARG A 123 -0.55 17.87 -10.26
CA ARG A 123 0.53 18.85 -10.00
C ARG A 123 0.64 19.24 -8.53
N ARG A 124 -0.37 18.98 -7.70
CA ARG A 124 -0.36 19.36 -6.29
C ARG A 124 0.73 18.65 -5.53
N ARG A 125 1.54 19.42 -4.82
CA ARG A 125 2.48 18.95 -3.81
C ARG A 125 2.13 19.63 -2.51
N TYR A 126 2.21 18.89 -1.40
CA TYR A 126 1.90 19.38 -0.06
C TYR A 126 3.17 19.52 0.79
N GLY A 127 4.29 19.05 0.29
CA GLY A 127 5.59 19.22 0.95
C GLY A 127 5.85 18.21 2.06
N GLY A 128 5.11 17.10 2.12
CA GLY A 128 5.45 16.02 3.05
C GLY A 128 6.83 15.46 2.77
N ASP A 129 7.61 15.18 3.83
CA ASP A 129 9.01 14.83 3.77
C ASP A 129 9.44 13.81 4.85
N LEU A 130 10.72 13.41 4.85
CA LEU A 130 11.24 12.45 5.83
C LEU A 130 11.32 13.06 7.24
N GLN A 131 11.55 14.37 7.37
CA GLN A 131 11.54 15.02 8.68
C GLN A 131 10.15 14.95 9.30
N GLY A 132 9.10 15.19 8.51
CA GLY A 132 7.72 15.07 8.96
C GLY A 132 7.36 13.67 9.44
N ILE A 133 7.92 12.63 8.81
CA ILE A 133 7.75 11.25 9.29
C ILE A 133 8.49 11.06 10.62
N ILE A 134 9.73 11.53 10.73
CA ILE A 134 10.52 11.47 11.98
C ILE A 134 9.78 12.14 13.12
N ASP A 135 9.23 13.33 12.90
CA ASP A 135 8.47 14.09 13.90
C ASP A 135 7.20 13.36 14.39
N LYS A 136 6.69 12.42 13.59
CA LYS A 136 5.48 11.64 13.90
C LYS A 136 5.75 10.19 14.32
N LEU A 137 7.00 9.77 14.48
CA LEU A 137 7.33 8.41 14.94
C LEU A 137 6.74 8.08 16.32
N ASP A 138 6.66 9.06 17.22
CA ASP A 138 6.04 8.85 18.54
C ASP A 138 4.53 8.65 18.42
N TYR A 139 3.85 9.37 17.50
CA TYR A 139 2.45 9.11 17.17
C TYR A 139 2.23 7.67 16.67
N ILE A 140 3.06 7.22 15.72
CA ILE A 140 2.99 5.87 15.15
C ILE A 140 3.17 4.82 16.25
N LYS A 141 4.17 5.00 17.11
CA LYS A 141 4.43 4.12 18.25
C LYS A 141 3.27 4.12 19.26
N ASP A 142 2.73 5.29 19.62
CA ASP A 142 1.65 5.43 20.59
C ASP A 142 0.33 4.82 20.11
N MET A 143 0.10 4.81 18.79
CA MET A 143 -0.98 4.06 18.19
C MET A 143 -0.79 2.54 18.31
N GLY A 144 0.45 2.08 18.49
CA GLY A 144 0.84 0.68 18.61
C GLY A 144 1.37 0.05 17.33
N PHE A 145 1.52 0.81 16.25
CA PHE A 145 2.18 0.34 15.02
C PHE A 145 3.66 0.05 15.29
N ASN A 146 4.14 -1.09 14.80
CA ASN A 146 5.51 -1.54 14.99
C ASN A 146 6.25 -1.83 13.68
N ALA A 147 5.61 -1.55 12.56
CA ALA A 147 6.21 -1.63 11.23
C ALA A 147 5.65 -0.53 10.32
N ILE A 148 6.52 0.11 9.54
CA ILE A 148 6.20 1.14 8.55
C ILE A 148 6.54 0.60 7.16
N TYR A 149 5.60 0.73 6.23
CA TYR A 149 5.82 0.64 4.80
C TYR A 149 5.75 2.06 4.22
N LEU A 150 6.85 2.51 3.62
CA LEU A 150 6.92 3.78 2.90
C LEU A 150 6.62 3.56 1.43
N ASN A 151 5.60 4.24 0.89
CA ASN A 151 5.48 4.40 -0.55
C ASN A 151 6.77 4.99 -1.12
N PRO A 152 7.03 4.93 -2.45
CA PRO A 152 8.34 5.27 -3.01
C PRO A 152 8.88 6.62 -2.51
N ILE A 153 10.17 6.62 -2.13
CA ILE A 153 10.88 7.80 -1.61
C ILE A 153 12.11 8.16 -2.44
N PHE A 154 12.39 7.40 -3.48
CA PHE A 154 13.53 7.65 -4.35
C PHE A 154 13.29 8.86 -5.26
N ASP A 155 14.38 9.42 -5.79
CA ASP A 155 14.35 10.59 -6.67
C ASP A 155 13.39 10.37 -7.85
N ALA A 156 12.37 11.23 -7.96
CA ALA A 156 11.35 11.18 -9.00
C ALA A 156 10.55 12.48 -9.05
N PRO A 157 10.09 12.94 -10.24
CA PRO A 157 9.35 14.19 -10.37
C PRO A 157 7.89 14.09 -9.93
N SER A 158 7.26 12.91 -9.97
CA SER A 158 5.85 12.76 -9.59
C SER A 158 5.62 12.86 -8.09
N LEU A 159 4.37 13.09 -7.71
CA LEU A 159 3.95 13.07 -6.29
C LEU A 159 4.05 11.69 -5.66
N HIS A 160 3.86 10.63 -6.45
CA HIS A 160 3.83 9.24 -6.02
C HIS A 160 5.19 8.53 -6.12
N LYS A 161 6.11 9.06 -6.90
CA LYS A 161 7.50 8.60 -7.10
C LYS A 161 7.67 7.18 -7.66
N TYR A 162 6.61 6.63 -8.29
CA TYR A 162 6.72 5.39 -9.05
C TYR A 162 7.48 5.57 -10.39
N ASP A 163 7.66 6.79 -10.85
CA ASP A 163 8.48 7.18 -12.00
C ASP A 163 9.94 7.48 -11.61
N GLY A 164 10.57 6.57 -10.88
CA GLY A 164 11.91 6.74 -10.31
C GLY A 164 12.96 7.19 -11.31
N ALA A 165 13.66 8.28 -10.99
CA ALA A 165 14.83 8.75 -11.74
C ALA A 165 16.11 8.01 -11.33
N SER A 166 16.16 7.55 -10.07
CA SER A 166 17.16 6.64 -9.53
C SER A 166 16.56 5.79 -8.40
N PHE A 167 17.23 4.68 -8.02
CA PHE A 167 16.87 3.86 -6.85
C PHE A 167 17.94 3.90 -5.76
N HIS A 168 19.05 4.59 -6.01
CA HIS A 168 20.15 4.68 -5.05
C HIS A 168 20.19 6.03 -4.31
N HIS A 169 19.30 6.97 -4.64
CA HIS A 169 19.12 8.22 -3.92
C HIS A 169 17.68 8.45 -3.50
N ILE A 170 17.53 8.98 -2.31
CA ILE A 170 16.27 9.57 -1.84
C ILE A 170 16.00 10.86 -2.62
N ASP A 171 14.73 11.15 -2.89
CA ASP A 171 14.33 12.42 -3.51
C ASP A 171 14.89 13.61 -2.71
N PRO A 172 15.65 14.50 -3.36
CA PRO A 172 16.24 15.66 -2.68
C PRO A 172 15.23 16.53 -1.93
N ASN A 173 13.98 16.62 -2.40
CA ASN A 173 12.92 17.37 -1.72
C ASN A 173 12.36 16.67 -0.46
N PHE A 174 12.78 15.43 -0.18
CA PHE A 174 12.50 14.76 1.08
C PHE A 174 13.59 14.99 2.13
N GLY A 175 14.68 15.65 1.76
CA GLY A 175 15.82 15.96 2.62
C GLY A 175 16.07 17.47 2.78
N PRO A 176 16.99 17.88 3.65
CA PRO A 176 17.12 19.27 4.09
C PRO A 176 17.86 20.22 3.12
N ASP A 177 18.40 19.71 1.99
CA ASP A 177 19.20 20.55 1.08
C ASP A 177 19.04 20.08 -0.38
N PRO A 178 17.86 20.28 -0.99
CA PRO A 178 17.60 19.78 -2.34
C PRO A 178 18.61 20.24 -3.40
N ALA A 179 19.03 21.51 -3.33
CA ALA A 179 19.98 22.06 -4.32
C ALA A 179 21.39 21.47 -4.15
N GLY A 180 21.87 21.33 -2.90
CA GLY A 180 23.16 20.71 -2.60
C GLY A 180 23.19 19.25 -2.97
N ASP A 181 22.11 18.52 -2.71
CA ASP A 181 21.97 17.10 -3.02
C ASP A 181 21.99 16.88 -4.55
N ARG A 182 21.24 17.65 -5.35
CA ARG A 182 21.29 17.57 -6.81
C ARG A 182 22.69 17.89 -7.38
N ALA A 183 23.39 18.88 -6.81
CA ALA A 183 24.74 19.20 -7.21
C ALA A 183 25.72 18.08 -6.89
N LEU A 184 25.55 17.41 -5.76
CA LEU A 184 26.37 16.28 -5.33
C LEU A 184 26.12 15.04 -6.21
N MET A 185 24.86 14.68 -6.46
CA MET A 185 24.46 13.57 -7.35
C MET A 185 25.02 13.72 -8.76
N ALA A 186 25.12 14.96 -9.27
CA ALA A 186 25.69 15.23 -10.59
C ALA A 186 27.20 14.91 -10.71
N THR A 187 27.90 14.61 -9.62
CA THR A 187 29.34 14.30 -9.61
C THR A 187 29.65 12.82 -9.77
N GLU A 188 28.67 11.95 -9.65
CA GLU A 188 28.86 10.50 -9.68
C GLU A 188 28.69 9.89 -11.08
N ASN A 189 29.14 8.65 -11.22
CA ASN A 189 28.81 7.81 -12.36
C ASN A 189 27.75 6.77 -11.92
N PRO A 190 26.49 6.88 -12.37
CA PRO A 190 25.43 5.96 -11.95
C PRO A 190 25.68 4.47 -12.27
N LEU A 191 26.58 4.17 -13.25
CA LEU A 191 27.01 2.80 -13.58
C LEU A 191 28.07 2.23 -12.63
N ASP A 192 28.67 3.07 -11.81
CA ASP A 192 29.75 2.66 -10.90
C ASP A 192 29.35 2.93 -9.44
N PRO A 193 28.82 1.92 -8.74
CA PRO A 193 28.38 2.08 -7.35
C PRO A 193 29.47 2.58 -6.39
N THR A 194 30.74 2.44 -6.74
CA THR A 194 31.85 2.94 -5.92
C THR A 194 31.97 4.47 -5.94
N THR A 195 31.35 5.11 -6.93
CA THR A 195 31.31 6.57 -7.06
C THR A 195 30.07 7.20 -6.42
N TRP A 196 29.09 6.38 -6.04
CA TRP A 196 27.81 6.87 -5.48
C TRP A 196 28.04 7.63 -4.16
N VAL A 197 27.57 8.86 -4.16
CA VAL A 197 27.64 9.75 -3.01
C VAL A 197 26.52 9.44 -2.00
N TRP A 198 26.62 9.97 -0.80
CA TRP A 198 25.54 9.99 0.18
C TRP A 198 25.05 11.43 0.33
N THR A 199 23.84 11.72 -0.13
CA THR A 199 23.21 13.02 -0.04
C THR A 199 22.70 13.29 1.38
N LYS A 200 22.29 14.51 1.68
CA LYS A 200 21.65 14.82 2.97
C LYS A 200 20.28 14.16 3.09
N ALA A 201 19.56 14.01 1.99
CA ALA A 201 18.32 13.24 1.96
C ALA A 201 18.55 11.76 2.28
N ASP A 202 19.60 11.15 1.72
CA ASP A 202 20.00 9.76 2.04
C ASP A 202 20.35 9.62 3.54
N GLU A 203 21.14 10.55 4.08
CA GLU A 203 21.51 10.54 5.50
C GLU A 203 20.28 10.71 6.41
N LEU A 204 19.30 11.53 6.01
CA LEU A 204 18.04 11.70 6.75
C LEU A 204 17.20 10.42 6.72
N ALA A 205 17.21 9.67 5.61
CA ALA A 205 16.57 8.35 5.54
C ALA A 205 17.23 7.35 6.50
N LEU A 206 18.57 7.35 6.60
CA LEU A 206 19.27 6.53 7.60
C LEU A 206 18.94 6.96 9.03
N GLU A 207 18.76 8.25 9.30
CA GLU A 207 18.33 8.73 10.61
C GLU A 207 16.89 8.31 10.91
N LEU A 208 15.97 8.36 9.94
CA LEU A 208 14.60 7.82 10.06
C LEU A 208 14.62 6.34 10.45
N ILE A 209 15.40 5.52 9.74
CA ILE A 209 15.56 4.08 10.02
C ILE A 209 16.05 3.88 11.46
N LYS A 210 17.10 4.59 11.86
CA LYS A 210 17.69 4.52 13.19
C LYS A 210 16.69 4.90 14.28
N GLN A 211 15.98 6.03 14.13
CA GLN A 211 14.99 6.49 15.10
C GLN A 211 13.77 5.56 15.19
N SER A 212 13.37 4.97 14.06
CA SER A 212 12.31 3.95 14.02
C SER A 212 12.74 2.71 14.82
N LYS A 213 13.93 2.18 14.57
CA LYS A 213 14.48 1.01 15.30
C LYS A 213 14.63 1.27 16.80
N GLN A 214 15.02 2.48 17.22
CA GLN A 214 15.07 2.87 18.64
C GLN A 214 13.70 2.82 19.32
N ARG A 215 12.61 2.96 18.55
CA ARG A 215 11.22 2.86 19.02
C ARG A 215 10.64 1.45 18.86
N GLY A 216 11.42 0.50 18.36
CA GLY A 216 10.94 -0.86 18.05
C GLY A 216 10.10 -0.94 16.79
N ILE A 217 10.23 0.03 15.88
CA ILE A 217 9.49 0.10 14.62
C ILE A 217 10.41 -0.38 13.49
N ARG A 218 9.94 -1.35 12.69
CA ARG A 218 10.59 -1.82 11.47
C ARG A 218 10.22 -0.92 10.30
N VAL A 219 11.12 -0.78 9.32
CA VAL A 219 10.91 0.05 8.13
C VAL A 219 11.23 -0.74 6.87
N ILE A 220 10.27 -0.78 5.92
CA ILE A 220 10.49 -1.30 4.58
C ILE A 220 10.28 -0.20 3.54
N PHE A 221 11.03 -0.28 2.44
CA PHE A 221 10.91 0.62 1.30
C PHE A 221 10.15 -0.03 0.16
N ASP A 222 9.63 0.81 -0.74
CA ASP A 222 9.01 0.38 -1.99
C ASP A 222 10.08 0.22 -3.08
N GLY A 223 10.16 -0.96 -3.67
CA GLY A 223 11.05 -1.29 -4.78
C GLY A 223 10.30 -1.35 -6.10
N VAL A 224 10.48 -0.35 -6.95
CA VAL A 224 9.85 -0.23 -8.27
C VAL A 224 10.82 -0.76 -9.32
N PHE A 225 10.96 -2.09 -9.42
CA PHE A 225 12.02 -2.70 -10.22
C PHE A 225 11.58 -3.19 -11.61
N ASN A 226 10.33 -2.94 -12.00
CA ASN A 226 9.81 -3.24 -13.33
C ASN A 226 10.20 -2.17 -14.36
N HIS A 227 10.30 -0.92 -13.96
CA HIS A 227 10.51 0.23 -14.85
C HIS A 227 11.25 1.38 -14.15
N MET A 228 11.64 2.38 -14.93
CA MET A 228 12.07 3.69 -14.42
C MET A 228 11.20 4.79 -15.03
N GLY A 229 11.32 6.00 -14.50
CA GLY A 229 10.74 7.18 -15.15
C GLY A 229 11.53 7.64 -16.39
N ILE A 230 10.87 8.32 -17.32
CA ILE A 230 11.55 8.94 -18.47
C ILE A 230 12.63 9.95 -18.06
N ASN A 231 12.56 10.48 -16.85
CA ASN A 231 13.56 11.43 -16.30
C ASN A 231 14.77 10.71 -15.65
N SER A 232 14.79 9.38 -15.66
CA SER A 232 15.92 8.63 -15.13
C SER A 232 17.22 8.91 -15.89
N PHE A 233 18.33 8.81 -15.16
CA PHE A 233 19.66 9.01 -15.74
C PHE A 233 19.89 8.10 -16.97
N ALA A 234 19.43 6.86 -16.89
CA ALA A 234 19.60 5.85 -17.94
C ALA A 234 18.78 6.21 -19.19
N PHE A 235 17.49 6.53 -19.00
CA PHE A 235 16.60 6.80 -20.10
C PHE A 235 16.88 8.15 -20.77
N GLN A 236 17.21 9.20 -20.01
CA GLN A 236 17.63 10.50 -20.58
C GLN A 236 18.91 10.37 -21.40
N HIS A 237 19.89 9.61 -20.95
CA HIS A 237 21.09 9.33 -21.71
C HIS A 237 20.78 8.55 -23.00
N LEU A 238 19.92 7.53 -22.91
CA LEU A 238 19.46 6.75 -24.06
C LEU A 238 18.72 7.61 -25.08
N LYS A 239 17.78 8.44 -24.63
CA LYS A 239 17.02 9.36 -25.49
C LYS A 239 17.92 10.33 -26.26
N LYS A 240 19.00 10.79 -25.63
CA LYS A 240 19.97 11.71 -26.21
C LYS A 240 20.95 11.02 -27.18
N HIS A 241 21.50 9.88 -26.79
CA HIS A 241 22.62 9.23 -27.48
C HIS A 241 22.21 8.02 -28.33
N GLN A 242 20.96 7.59 -28.27
CA GLN A 242 20.40 6.51 -29.08
C GLN A 242 21.26 5.22 -28.95
N GLN A 243 21.63 4.56 -30.05
CA GLN A 243 22.45 3.34 -30.05
C GLN A 243 23.87 3.53 -29.46
N ALA A 244 24.35 4.77 -29.30
CA ALA A 244 25.62 5.04 -28.64
C ALA A 244 25.51 5.09 -27.10
N SER A 245 24.32 4.91 -26.54
CA SER A 245 24.11 4.89 -25.10
C SER A 245 24.54 3.54 -24.49
N PRO A 246 25.25 3.53 -23.36
CA PRO A 246 25.51 2.29 -22.62
C PRO A 246 24.23 1.65 -22.03
N TYR A 247 23.12 2.39 -22.01
CA TYR A 247 21.83 1.93 -21.51
C TYR A 247 20.90 1.43 -22.63
N GLN A 248 21.38 1.27 -23.87
CA GLN A 248 20.53 0.86 -25.00
C GLN A 248 19.85 -0.49 -24.79
N ASP A 249 20.50 -1.38 -24.06
CA ASP A 249 20.00 -2.73 -23.75
C ASP A 249 19.24 -2.82 -22.42
N TRP A 250 19.04 -1.68 -21.72
CA TRP A 250 18.29 -1.66 -20.46
C TRP A 250 16.77 -1.70 -20.65
N PHE A 251 16.30 -1.22 -21.82
CA PHE A 251 14.88 -1.02 -22.11
C PHE A 251 14.48 -1.73 -23.40
N ASN A 252 13.19 -1.98 -23.56
CA ASN A 252 12.62 -2.54 -24.78
C ASN A 252 12.45 -1.45 -25.82
N ILE A 253 13.42 -1.30 -26.75
CA ILE A 253 13.43 -0.29 -27.79
C ILE A 253 12.87 -0.90 -29.08
N HIS A 254 11.83 -0.28 -29.64
CA HIS A 254 11.23 -0.67 -30.91
C HIS A 254 11.96 -0.04 -32.09
N SER A 255 12.33 1.24 -32.00
CA SER A 255 13.09 1.95 -33.02
C SER A 255 13.96 3.05 -32.44
N PHE A 256 15.14 3.19 -32.99
CA PHE A 256 16.01 4.34 -32.74
C PHE A 256 15.72 5.47 -33.76
N ARG A 257 15.99 6.72 -33.36
CA ARG A 257 15.81 7.86 -34.23
C ARG A 257 16.76 7.78 -35.42
N ASP A 258 16.22 7.98 -36.63
CA ASP A 258 17.00 8.12 -37.86
C ASP A 258 16.44 9.27 -38.70
N GLU A 259 17.16 10.39 -38.73
CA GLU A 259 16.74 11.59 -39.46
C GLU A 259 16.70 11.37 -40.99
N LYS A 260 17.46 10.39 -41.52
CA LYS A 260 17.49 10.12 -42.98
C LYS A 260 16.22 9.38 -43.43
N THR A 261 15.68 8.54 -42.61
CA THR A 261 14.46 7.79 -42.90
C THR A 261 13.20 8.41 -42.29
N GLY A 262 13.36 9.39 -41.40
CA GLY A 262 12.27 9.98 -40.62
C GLY A 262 11.75 9.04 -39.53
N THR A 263 12.54 8.04 -39.12
CA THR A 263 12.16 7.13 -38.07
C THR A 263 12.25 7.81 -36.70
N GLU A 264 11.17 7.80 -35.95
CA GLU A 264 11.13 8.31 -34.58
C GLU A 264 11.65 7.30 -33.57
N PHE A 265 12.13 7.80 -32.40
CA PHE A 265 12.50 6.97 -31.27
C PHE A 265 11.24 6.42 -30.59
N SER A 266 11.13 5.09 -30.48
CA SER A 266 10.00 4.43 -29.82
C SER A 266 10.43 3.23 -28.96
N TYR A 267 9.70 2.98 -27.89
CA TYR A 267 10.04 2.02 -26.86
C TYR A 267 8.78 1.49 -26.15
N GLU A 268 8.92 0.41 -25.40
CA GLU A 268 7.89 -0.13 -24.54
C GLU A 268 7.78 0.67 -23.24
N GLY A 269 6.55 0.98 -22.83
CA GLY A 269 6.25 1.53 -21.51
C GLY A 269 5.29 0.63 -20.77
N TRP A 270 5.39 0.55 -19.46
CA TRP A 270 4.53 -0.27 -18.62
C TRP A 270 3.04 -0.01 -18.92
N PHE A 271 2.32 -1.07 -19.31
CA PHE A 271 0.95 -0.99 -19.84
C PHE A 271 0.75 0.08 -20.96
N GLY A 272 1.79 0.32 -21.74
CA GLY A 272 1.77 1.33 -22.80
C GLY A 272 1.87 2.78 -22.32
N VAL A 273 2.22 3.02 -21.05
CA VAL A 273 2.43 4.36 -20.46
C VAL A 273 3.81 4.86 -20.84
N PRO A 274 3.94 5.90 -21.70
CA PRO A 274 5.23 6.34 -22.20
C PRO A 274 6.16 6.93 -21.15
N SER A 275 5.62 7.43 -20.03
CA SER A 275 6.42 8.00 -18.94
C SER A 275 7.14 6.96 -18.09
N LEU A 276 6.80 5.66 -18.26
CA LEU A 276 7.31 4.54 -17.47
C LEU A 276 7.97 3.49 -18.38
N PRO A 277 9.12 3.77 -18.99
CA PRO A 277 9.84 2.80 -19.83
C PRO A 277 10.21 1.55 -19.03
N GLU A 278 9.78 0.39 -19.52
CA GLU A 278 10.03 -0.90 -18.88
C GLU A 278 11.47 -1.35 -19.07
N PHE A 279 12.03 -1.95 -18.03
CA PHE A 279 13.29 -2.66 -18.15
C PHE A 279 13.13 -3.87 -19.08
N LYS A 280 14.19 -4.14 -19.83
CA LYS A 280 14.27 -5.30 -20.71
C LYS A 280 14.49 -6.56 -19.89
N GLU A 281 13.74 -7.59 -20.23
CA GLU A 281 13.86 -8.93 -19.66
C GLU A 281 14.25 -9.96 -20.72
N ASP A 282 14.87 -11.03 -20.25
CA ASP A 282 15.02 -12.29 -20.97
C ASP A 282 14.31 -13.42 -20.20
N GLU A 283 14.53 -14.66 -20.59
CA GLU A 283 13.92 -15.83 -19.95
C GLU A 283 14.30 -16.03 -18.46
N ASN A 284 15.32 -15.31 -17.96
CA ASN A 284 15.80 -15.37 -16.58
C ASN A 284 15.39 -14.15 -15.75
N GLY A 285 14.74 -13.18 -16.34
CA GLY A 285 14.33 -11.91 -15.74
C GLY A 285 15.08 -10.72 -16.30
N LEU A 286 15.28 -9.67 -15.49
CA LEU A 286 15.98 -8.47 -15.93
C LEU A 286 17.34 -8.80 -16.54
N VAL A 287 17.65 -8.20 -17.70
CA VAL A 287 18.99 -8.30 -18.30
C VAL A 287 20.06 -7.71 -17.38
N ALA A 288 21.34 -8.06 -17.62
CA ALA A 288 22.45 -7.76 -16.70
C ALA A 288 22.53 -6.29 -16.24
N GLY A 289 22.36 -5.32 -17.13
CA GLY A 289 22.51 -3.90 -16.77
C GLY A 289 21.54 -3.42 -15.68
N PRO A 290 20.22 -3.46 -15.89
CA PRO A 290 19.27 -3.08 -14.87
C PRO A 290 19.30 -4.03 -13.66
N LYS A 291 19.57 -5.34 -13.85
CA LYS A 291 19.72 -6.30 -12.74
C LYS A 291 20.85 -5.89 -11.80
N ASP A 292 22.06 -5.64 -12.32
CA ASP A 292 23.23 -5.27 -11.52
C ASP A 292 23.00 -3.94 -10.78
N TYR A 293 22.34 -2.98 -11.43
CA TYR A 293 21.99 -1.71 -10.82
C TYR A 293 20.99 -1.87 -9.65
N VAL A 294 19.93 -2.65 -9.85
CA VAL A 294 18.94 -2.93 -8.80
C VAL A 294 19.58 -3.66 -7.62
N PHE A 295 20.47 -4.63 -7.88
CA PHE A 295 21.19 -5.34 -6.82
C PHE A 295 22.10 -4.40 -6.01
N ALA A 296 22.83 -3.52 -6.67
CA ALA A 296 23.68 -2.52 -5.99
C ALA A 296 22.84 -1.52 -5.17
N ALA A 297 21.72 -1.05 -5.70
CA ALA A 297 20.80 -0.18 -4.98
C ALA A 297 20.18 -0.89 -3.77
N THR A 298 19.83 -2.17 -3.91
CA THR A 298 19.34 -3.02 -2.81
C THR A 298 20.38 -3.12 -1.69
N GLU A 299 21.63 -3.41 -2.03
CA GLU A 299 22.73 -3.49 -1.05
C GLU A 299 22.95 -2.16 -0.33
N ARG A 300 22.91 -1.04 -1.07
CA ARG A 300 23.07 0.32 -0.51
C ARG A 300 22.13 0.58 0.67
N TRP A 301 20.85 0.20 0.54
CA TRP A 301 19.82 0.47 1.56
C TRP A 301 19.75 -0.60 2.64
N MET A 302 20.15 -1.83 2.35
CA MET A 302 20.17 -2.92 3.32
C MET A 302 21.45 -3.03 4.13
N ASN A 303 22.57 -2.55 3.58
CA ASN A 303 23.91 -2.56 4.24
C ASN A 303 24.60 -1.20 4.06
N PRO A 304 23.99 -0.09 4.56
CA PRO A 304 24.47 1.24 4.25
C PRO A 304 25.91 1.46 4.68
N LYS A 305 26.73 1.92 3.74
CA LYS A 305 28.16 2.18 3.94
C LYS A 305 28.96 0.96 4.39
N GLY A 306 28.45 -0.26 4.15
CA GLY A 306 29.09 -1.51 4.60
C GLY A 306 29.09 -1.71 6.12
N LYS A 307 28.20 -1.02 6.86
CA LYS A 307 28.19 -1.05 8.33
C LYS A 307 27.43 -2.23 8.94
N GLY A 308 26.62 -2.92 8.15
CA GLY A 308 25.80 -4.03 8.59
C GLY A 308 24.30 -3.78 8.40
N ALA A 309 23.52 -4.87 8.33
CA ALA A 309 22.09 -4.83 8.09
C ALA A 309 21.29 -4.13 9.20
N GLU A 310 21.83 -4.09 10.42
CA GLU A 310 21.21 -3.39 11.54
C GLU A 310 21.07 -1.88 11.33
N TYR A 311 21.86 -1.29 10.43
CA TYR A 311 21.77 0.13 10.06
C TYR A 311 20.89 0.39 8.83
N GLY A 312 20.53 -0.64 8.07
CA GLY A 312 19.70 -0.56 6.88
C GLY A 312 18.21 -0.79 7.17
N ILE A 313 17.44 -0.84 6.09
CA ILE A 313 16.02 -1.17 6.13
C ILE A 313 15.78 -2.62 6.52
N ASP A 314 14.56 -2.90 6.98
CA ASP A 314 14.16 -4.24 7.43
C ASP A 314 13.52 -5.09 6.31
N GLY A 315 13.44 -4.57 5.09
CA GLY A 315 12.91 -5.29 3.94
C GLY A 315 12.36 -4.39 2.85
N TRP A 316 11.54 -4.98 1.97
CA TRP A 316 11.03 -4.36 0.76
C TRP A 316 9.58 -4.74 0.48
N ARG A 317 8.82 -3.79 -0.05
CA ARG A 317 7.59 -4.04 -0.82
C ARG A 317 7.93 -3.91 -2.30
N LEU A 318 7.48 -4.86 -3.12
CA LEU A 318 7.80 -4.89 -4.54
C LEU A 318 6.58 -4.51 -5.36
N ASP A 319 6.73 -3.40 -6.08
CA ASP A 319 5.72 -2.86 -6.98
C ASP A 319 5.50 -3.76 -8.19
N VAL A 320 4.24 -3.96 -8.58
CA VAL A 320 3.80 -4.77 -9.73
C VAL A 320 4.65 -6.04 -9.96
N ALA A 321 4.90 -6.78 -8.86
CA ALA A 321 5.84 -7.89 -8.86
C ALA A 321 5.52 -8.97 -9.90
N PHE A 322 4.26 -9.08 -10.33
CA PHE A 322 3.81 -10.00 -11.37
C PHE A 322 4.25 -9.61 -12.79
N CYS A 323 4.74 -8.38 -13.00
CA CYS A 323 5.27 -7.93 -14.28
C CYS A 323 6.76 -8.26 -14.46
N VAL A 324 7.44 -8.70 -13.40
CA VAL A 324 8.86 -9.09 -13.45
C VAL A 324 8.96 -10.60 -13.32
N ALA A 325 9.77 -11.23 -14.18
CA ALA A 325 9.88 -12.67 -14.26
C ALA A 325 10.36 -13.32 -12.94
N HIS A 326 9.80 -14.48 -12.61
CA HIS A 326 10.13 -15.26 -11.41
C HIS A 326 11.63 -15.48 -11.21
N GLY A 327 12.39 -15.69 -12.32
CA GLY A 327 13.84 -15.89 -12.26
C GLY A 327 14.60 -14.74 -11.59
N PHE A 328 14.19 -13.50 -11.87
CA PHE A 328 14.76 -12.31 -11.22
C PHE A 328 14.47 -12.32 -9.71
N TRP A 329 13.21 -12.56 -9.30
CA TRP A 329 12.84 -12.53 -7.88
C TRP A 329 13.55 -13.59 -7.06
N LYS A 330 13.80 -14.76 -7.64
CA LYS A 330 14.56 -15.84 -6.99
C LYS A 330 16.01 -15.44 -6.73
N ASP A 331 16.69 -14.87 -7.73
CA ASP A 331 18.05 -14.38 -7.59
C ASP A 331 18.13 -13.20 -6.61
N TRP A 332 17.17 -12.27 -6.74
CA TRP A 332 17.13 -11.08 -5.88
C TRP A 332 16.82 -11.44 -4.42
N ARG A 333 15.90 -12.39 -4.16
CA ARG A 333 15.69 -12.91 -2.80
C ARG A 333 16.96 -13.48 -2.20
N GLN A 334 17.70 -14.28 -2.95
CA GLN A 334 18.97 -14.85 -2.45
C GLN A 334 19.94 -13.73 -2.04
N HIS A 335 20.06 -12.69 -2.84
CA HIS A 335 20.87 -11.52 -2.53
C HIS A 335 20.38 -10.80 -1.26
N VAL A 336 19.09 -10.51 -1.15
CA VAL A 336 18.48 -9.86 0.02
C VAL A 336 18.71 -10.68 1.30
N LYS A 337 18.43 -11.99 1.24
CA LYS A 337 18.57 -12.86 2.42
C LYS A 337 20.05 -13.12 2.79
N ALA A 338 20.98 -12.99 1.86
CA ALA A 338 22.41 -13.00 2.15
C ALA A 338 22.85 -11.73 2.92
N LEU A 339 22.28 -10.56 2.58
CA LEU A 339 22.52 -9.30 3.29
C LEU A 339 21.86 -9.29 4.68
N ASN A 340 20.61 -9.75 4.75
CA ASN A 340 19.84 -9.83 5.99
C ASN A 340 18.86 -11.00 5.97
N PRO A 341 19.15 -12.13 6.63
CA PRO A 341 18.23 -13.27 6.70
C PRO A 341 16.86 -12.93 7.33
N GLN A 342 16.79 -11.86 8.12
CA GLN A 342 15.57 -11.38 8.77
C GLN A 342 14.84 -10.30 7.97
N ALA A 343 15.28 -9.96 6.75
CA ALA A 343 14.57 -9.03 5.89
C ALA A 343 13.18 -9.60 5.51
N TYR A 344 12.16 -8.75 5.54
CA TYR A 344 10.82 -9.10 5.08
C TYR A 344 10.61 -8.60 3.64
N ILE A 345 10.17 -9.50 2.77
CA ILE A 345 9.94 -9.21 1.37
C ILE A 345 8.47 -9.47 1.06
N THR A 346 7.73 -8.42 0.72
CA THR A 346 6.31 -8.51 0.36
C THR A 346 6.07 -8.01 -1.05
N ALA A 347 5.15 -8.65 -1.76
CA ALA A 347 4.83 -8.31 -3.14
C ALA A 347 3.44 -7.69 -3.28
N GLU A 348 3.30 -6.79 -4.25
CA GLU A 348 2.00 -6.40 -4.74
C GLU A 348 1.54 -7.40 -5.80
N LEU A 349 0.48 -8.16 -5.46
CA LEU A 349 -0.08 -9.21 -6.30
C LEU A 349 -1.63 -9.12 -6.26
N VAL A 350 -2.21 -8.22 -7.05
CA VAL A 350 -3.67 -8.06 -7.13
C VAL A 350 -4.24 -9.09 -8.10
N MET A 351 -4.32 -10.34 -7.66
CA MET A 351 -4.79 -11.47 -8.47
C MET A 351 -5.45 -12.54 -7.58
N PRO A 352 -6.17 -13.51 -8.18
CA PRO A 352 -6.73 -14.64 -7.44
C PRO A 352 -5.69 -15.41 -6.63
N PRO A 353 -6.05 -15.95 -5.44
CA PRO A 353 -5.09 -16.60 -4.53
C PRO A 353 -4.27 -17.74 -5.16
N GLU A 354 -4.86 -18.50 -6.08
CA GLU A 354 -4.19 -19.58 -6.80
C GLU A 354 -3.07 -19.08 -7.72
N LEU A 355 -3.17 -17.84 -8.23
CA LEU A 355 -2.12 -17.22 -9.05
C LEU A 355 -1.06 -16.52 -8.17
N VAL A 356 -1.40 -16.14 -6.94
CA VAL A 356 -0.45 -15.64 -5.94
C VAL A 356 0.43 -16.74 -5.38
N LYS A 357 -0.12 -17.94 -5.21
CA LYS A 357 0.56 -19.09 -4.59
C LYS A 357 1.98 -19.35 -5.11
N PRO A 358 2.27 -19.34 -6.43
CA PRO A 358 3.62 -19.61 -6.94
C PRO A 358 4.69 -18.67 -6.37
N TYR A 359 4.37 -17.41 -6.12
CA TYR A 359 5.28 -16.39 -5.59
C TYR A 359 5.63 -16.58 -4.11
N LEU A 360 4.85 -17.38 -3.37
CA LEU A 360 4.92 -17.52 -1.92
C LEU A 360 5.46 -18.89 -1.46
N GLN A 361 6.30 -19.54 -2.27
CA GLN A 361 6.84 -20.87 -1.97
C GLN A 361 8.19 -20.84 -1.23
N GLY A 362 8.70 -19.66 -0.88
CA GLY A 362 9.92 -19.48 -0.10
C GLY A 362 11.15 -19.14 -0.90
N ASP A 363 11.05 -19.11 -2.20
CA ASP A 363 12.14 -18.76 -3.13
C ASP A 363 12.00 -17.36 -3.74
N GLU A 364 10.87 -16.66 -3.53
CA GLU A 364 10.62 -15.30 -4.01
C GLU A 364 10.23 -14.37 -2.85
N PHE A 365 8.95 -14.38 -2.40
CA PHE A 365 8.45 -13.47 -1.38
C PHE A 365 8.11 -14.17 -0.06
N ASP A 366 8.15 -13.41 1.02
CA ASP A 366 7.71 -13.87 2.34
C ASP A 366 6.20 -13.70 2.54
N GLY A 367 5.59 -12.72 1.83
CA GLY A 367 4.17 -12.39 1.91
C GLY A 367 3.71 -11.54 0.74
N GLU A 368 2.45 -11.14 0.80
CA GLU A 368 1.80 -10.26 -0.17
C GLU A 368 1.05 -9.13 0.52
N MET A 369 0.72 -8.06 -0.22
CA MET A 369 -0.34 -7.13 0.11
C MET A 369 -1.67 -7.85 -0.15
N ASN A 370 -2.33 -8.34 0.92
CA ASN A 370 -3.45 -9.29 0.81
C ASN A 370 -4.77 -8.61 0.44
N TYR A 371 -4.92 -8.25 -0.82
CA TYR A 371 -6.17 -7.69 -1.36
C TYR A 371 -7.33 -8.70 -1.32
N ASN A 372 -7.04 -10.01 -1.43
CA ASN A 372 -8.07 -11.05 -1.32
C ASN A 372 -8.75 -11.06 0.05
N PHE A 373 -8.02 -10.70 1.12
CA PHE A 373 -8.58 -10.46 2.45
C PHE A 373 -9.57 -9.28 2.44
N ALA A 374 -9.19 -8.15 1.82
CA ALA A 374 -10.05 -6.97 1.69
C ALA A 374 -11.32 -7.28 0.91
N PHE A 375 -11.20 -7.95 -0.24
CA PHE A 375 -12.35 -8.34 -1.06
C PHE A 375 -13.33 -9.22 -0.29
N THR A 376 -12.81 -10.24 0.40
CA THR A 376 -13.63 -11.18 1.18
C THR A 376 -14.30 -10.49 2.37
N ALA A 377 -13.59 -9.57 3.03
CA ALA A 377 -14.17 -8.77 4.12
C ALA A 377 -15.27 -7.81 3.61
N ALA A 378 -15.06 -7.15 2.48
CA ALA A 378 -16.06 -6.28 1.87
C ALA A 378 -17.33 -7.05 1.47
N GLU A 379 -17.17 -8.23 0.86
CA GLU A 379 -18.28 -9.11 0.46
C GLU A 379 -19.15 -9.51 1.66
N PHE A 380 -18.56 -9.79 2.82
CA PHE A 380 -19.31 -10.18 4.02
C PHE A 380 -19.83 -8.99 4.81
N MET A 381 -19.00 -7.95 5.04
CA MET A 381 -19.30 -6.90 6.02
C MET A 381 -20.03 -5.69 5.44
N PHE A 382 -19.81 -5.38 4.16
CA PHE A 382 -20.24 -4.11 3.59
C PHE A 382 -21.19 -4.24 2.41
N ASN A 383 -20.87 -5.11 1.46
CA ASN A 383 -21.55 -5.14 0.18
C ASN A 383 -23.02 -5.59 0.30
N PRO A 384 -23.94 -4.91 -0.37
CA PRO A 384 -25.31 -5.41 -0.53
C PRO A 384 -25.38 -6.52 -1.61
N PRO A 385 -26.46 -7.32 -1.65
CA PRO A 385 -26.73 -8.19 -2.79
C PRO A 385 -26.69 -7.43 -4.13
N PRO A 386 -26.20 -8.01 -5.21
CA PRO A 386 -25.76 -9.40 -5.36
C PRO A 386 -24.30 -9.68 -4.96
N HIS A 387 -23.57 -8.71 -4.40
CA HIS A 387 -22.15 -8.80 -4.10
C HIS A 387 -21.86 -9.13 -2.62
N SER A 388 -22.89 -9.49 -1.85
CA SER A 388 -22.71 -9.97 -0.47
C SER A 388 -22.58 -11.50 -0.42
N ILE A 389 -21.88 -11.99 0.61
CA ILE A 389 -21.74 -13.42 0.92
C ILE A 389 -22.28 -13.72 2.32
N THR A 390 -22.62 -14.99 2.56
CA THR A 390 -23.05 -15.49 3.87
C THR A 390 -21.86 -15.71 4.80
N ALA A 391 -22.10 -15.94 6.10
CA ALA A 391 -21.05 -16.25 7.08
C ALA A 391 -20.30 -17.56 6.74
N SER A 392 -21.00 -18.55 6.21
CA SER A 392 -20.39 -19.83 5.77
C SER A 392 -19.52 -19.66 4.54
N GLU A 393 -19.93 -18.85 3.56
CA GLU A 393 -19.10 -18.51 2.39
C GLU A 393 -17.89 -17.67 2.79
N PHE A 394 -18.05 -16.76 3.75
CA PHE A 394 -16.95 -15.98 4.32
C PHE A 394 -15.90 -16.88 4.98
N ASP A 395 -16.33 -17.81 5.86
CA ASP A 395 -15.42 -18.78 6.48
C ASP A 395 -14.70 -19.65 5.45
N ALA A 396 -15.44 -20.15 4.45
CA ALA A 396 -14.89 -21.00 3.39
C ALA A 396 -13.79 -20.28 2.58
N LYS A 397 -14.04 -19.04 2.14
CA LYS A 397 -13.05 -18.24 1.39
C LYS A 397 -11.80 -17.95 2.24
N LEU A 398 -11.97 -17.61 3.51
CA LEU A 398 -10.86 -17.40 4.44
C LEU A 398 -10.07 -18.68 4.72
N ALA A 399 -10.75 -19.82 4.84
CA ALA A 399 -10.13 -21.12 5.03
C ALA A 399 -9.32 -21.54 3.79
N GLU A 400 -9.83 -21.30 2.58
CA GLU A 400 -9.15 -21.55 1.33
C GLU A 400 -7.83 -20.76 1.25
N MET A 401 -7.84 -19.46 1.53
CA MET A 401 -6.61 -18.64 1.56
C MET A 401 -5.59 -19.18 2.57
N ARG A 402 -6.03 -19.54 3.80
CA ARG A 402 -5.13 -20.11 4.82
C ARG A 402 -4.54 -21.46 4.41
N ALA A 403 -5.29 -22.28 3.68
CA ALA A 403 -4.84 -23.60 3.22
C ALA A 403 -3.93 -23.53 2.00
N LEU A 404 -4.07 -22.48 1.19
CA LEU A 404 -3.34 -22.32 -0.07
C LEU A 404 -1.87 -21.95 0.13
N TYR A 405 -1.58 -21.16 1.17
CA TYR A 405 -0.24 -20.67 1.46
C TYR A 405 0.50 -21.53 2.48
N PRO A 406 1.85 -21.58 2.42
CA PRO A 406 2.63 -22.18 3.51
C PRO A 406 2.27 -21.54 4.86
N LYS A 407 2.26 -22.33 5.94
CA LYS A 407 1.78 -21.88 7.26
C LYS A 407 2.40 -20.56 7.70
N GLY A 408 3.71 -20.40 7.58
CA GLY A 408 4.39 -19.15 7.98
C GLY A 408 3.93 -17.92 7.21
N VAL A 409 3.65 -18.08 5.90
CA VAL A 409 3.20 -17.01 5.01
C VAL A 409 1.84 -16.46 5.44
N ALA A 410 0.89 -17.32 5.77
CA ALA A 410 -0.44 -16.90 6.21
C ALA A 410 -0.41 -15.95 7.43
N TYR A 411 0.66 -15.99 8.23
CA TYR A 411 0.83 -15.13 9.41
C TYR A 411 1.50 -13.80 9.13
N VAL A 412 2.18 -13.66 7.99
CA VAL A 412 2.95 -12.45 7.66
C VAL A 412 2.39 -11.66 6.48
N THR A 413 1.42 -12.21 5.73
CA THR A 413 0.69 -11.48 4.68
C THR A 413 0.06 -10.22 5.23
N GLN A 414 0.19 -9.11 4.49
CA GLN A 414 -0.31 -7.79 4.91
C GLN A 414 -1.82 -7.69 4.68
N ASN A 415 -2.62 -7.97 5.71
CA ASN A 415 -4.07 -7.87 5.66
C ASN A 415 -4.51 -6.39 5.66
N LEU A 416 -4.69 -5.83 4.48
CA LEU A 416 -5.16 -4.46 4.27
C LEU A 416 -6.68 -4.42 3.99
N PHE A 417 -7.28 -3.23 4.03
CA PHE A 417 -8.54 -2.98 3.35
C PHE A 417 -8.33 -2.13 2.10
N GLY A 418 -7.56 -1.05 2.21
CA GLY A 418 -7.21 -0.15 1.14
C GLY A 418 -5.73 0.23 1.18
N SER A 419 -5.29 0.87 0.12
CA SER A 419 -3.94 1.37 -0.08
C SER A 419 -4.00 2.71 -0.83
N HIS A 420 -2.88 3.15 -1.36
CA HIS A 420 -2.79 4.32 -2.24
C HIS A 420 -3.33 4.08 -3.67
N ASP A 421 -3.83 2.86 -3.97
CA ASP A 421 -4.38 2.45 -5.28
C ASP A 421 -5.85 2.04 -5.18
N SER A 422 -6.49 2.33 -4.07
CA SER A 422 -7.91 2.04 -3.87
C SER A 422 -8.59 3.15 -3.10
N ASN A 423 -9.92 3.26 -3.24
CA ASN A 423 -10.69 4.17 -2.39
C ASN A 423 -10.52 3.79 -0.91
N ARG A 424 -10.45 4.81 -0.05
CA ARG A 424 -10.35 4.62 1.40
C ARG A 424 -11.51 3.81 1.96
N ILE A 425 -11.28 3.03 3.01
CA ILE A 425 -12.30 2.19 3.63
C ILE A 425 -13.60 2.96 3.95
N GLY A 426 -13.50 4.20 4.45
CA GLY A 426 -14.66 5.04 4.72
C GLY A 426 -15.48 5.33 3.46
N SER A 427 -14.82 5.68 2.37
CA SER A 427 -15.47 5.94 1.07
C SER A 427 -15.99 4.67 0.40
N HIS A 428 -15.31 3.53 0.58
CA HIS A 428 -15.84 2.23 0.14
C HIS A 428 -17.18 1.93 0.83
N ILE A 429 -17.26 2.11 2.14
CA ILE A 429 -18.49 1.85 2.90
C ILE A 429 -19.62 2.78 2.48
N VAL A 430 -19.33 4.06 2.22
CA VAL A 430 -20.31 5.03 1.67
C VAL A 430 -20.84 4.56 0.32
N ASN A 431 -19.98 4.02 -0.53
CA ASN A 431 -20.26 3.64 -1.91
C ASN A 431 -20.36 2.11 -2.11
N ARG A 432 -20.64 1.34 -1.08
CA ARG A 432 -20.61 -0.14 -1.08
C ARG A 432 -21.49 -0.84 -2.12
N GLY A 433 -22.35 -0.09 -2.80
CA GLY A 433 -23.24 -0.60 -3.86
C GLY A 433 -22.76 -0.36 -5.29
N ILE A 434 -21.59 0.28 -5.51
CA ILE A 434 -21.17 0.66 -6.87
C ILE A 434 -20.68 -0.51 -7.72
N GLY A 435 -20.25 -1.61 -7.12
CA GLY A 435 -19.74 -2.77 -7.85
C GLY A 435 -19.13 -3.81 -6.94
N ASN A 436 -18.54 -4.84 -7.54
CA ASN A 436 -17.80 -5.87 -6.82
C ASN A 436 -16.34 -5.46 -6.68
N PHE A 437 -15.87 -5.28 -5.45
CA PHE A 437 -14.47 -4.91 -5.18
C PHE A 437 -13.46 -5.92 -5.72
N ARG A 438 -13.83 -7.20 -5.77
CA ARG A 438 -13.00 -8.27 -6.35
C ARG A 438 -12.81 -8.14 -7.87
N ASP A 439 -13.72 -7.49 -8.58
CA ASP A 439 -13.55 -7.12 -9.99
C ASP A 439 -12.71 -5.84 -10.07
N TRP A 440 -11.43 -5.98 -9.74
CA TRP A 440 -10.50 -4.89 -9.46
C TRP A 440 -10.49 -3.82 -10.56
N GLY A 441 -10.30 -4.20 -11.82
CA GLY A 441 -10.21 -3.24 -12.92
C GLY A 441 -11.50 -2.43 -13.10
N LYS A 442 -12.65 -3.10 -13.07
CA LYS A 442 -13.94 -2.42 -13.19
C LYS A 442 -14.26 -1.61 -11.94
N TYR A 443 -13.94 -2.13 -10.77
CA TYR A 443 -14.15 -1.42 -9.51
C TYR A 443 -13.27 -0.17 -9.43
N PHE A 444 -12.03 -0.24 -9.93
CA PHE A 444 -11.13 0.91 -10.03
C PHE A 444 -11.78 2.05 -10.81
N GLU A 445 -12.36 1.77 -12.00
CA GLU A 445 -13.09 2.75 -12.80
C GLU A 445 -14.29 3.34 -12.04
N LEU A 446 -15.12 2.47 -11.43
CA LEU A 446 -16.33 2.87 -10.72
C LEU A 446 -16.05 3.68 -9.45
N SER A 447 -14.88 3.53 -8.88
CA SER A 447 -14.46 4.22 -7.65
C SER A 447 -13.68 5.52 -7.90
N GLN A 448 -13.39 5.86 -9.16
CA GLN A 448 -12.81 7.15 -9.56
C GLN A 448 -13.91 8.17 -9.85
N VAL A 449 -13.82 9.33 -9.24
CA VAL A 449 -14.80 10.40 -9.38
C VAL A 449 -14.92 10.93 -10.82
N GLY A 450 -13.80 10.98 -11.53
CA GLY A 450 -13.76 11.41 -12.94
C GLY A 450 -14.52 10.48 -13.89
N ASN A 451 -14.63 9.20 -13.54
CA ASN A 451 -15.28 8.17 -14.35
C ASN A 451 -16.71 7.88 -13.89
N ASN A 452 -17.01 8.11 -12.60
CA ASN A 452 -18.32 7.84 -12.01
C ASN A 452 -18.89 9.10 -11.34
N PRO A 453 -19.73 9.89 -12.03
CA PRO A 453 -20.33 11.10 -11.48
C PRO A 453 -21.31 10.83 -10.33
N ASP A 454 -21.78 9.59 -10.17
CA ASP A 454 -22.68 9.20 -9.09
C ASP A 454 -21.92 8.81 -7.81
N TYR A 455 -20.57 8.77 -7.84
CA TYR A 455 -19.75 8.45 -6.68
C TYR A 455 -19.92 9.48 -5.58
N GLN A 456 -20.27 9.01 -4.37
CA GLN A 456 -20.52 9.88 -3.22
C GLN A 456 -19.19 10.26 -2.55
N VAL A 457 -18.81 11.53 -2.67
CA VAL A 457 -17.56 12.09 -2.12
C VAL A 457 -17.66 12.59 -0.68
N ARG A 458 -18.81 12.39 -0.04
CA ARG A 458 -19.08 12.83 1.32
C ARG A 458 -18.34 12.03 2.38
N LYS A 459 -18.19 12.64 3.55
CA LYS A 459 -17.71 11.99 4.76
C LYS A 459 -18.64 10.84 5.20
N PRO A 460 -18.10 9.70 5.72
CA PRO A 460 -18.89 8.66 6.33
C PRO A 460 -19.71 9.15 7.53
N ASN A 461 -20.95 8.71 7.65
CA ASN A 461 -21.79 8.97 8.81
C ASN A 461 -21.49 8.01 9.97
N ALA A 462 -22.20 8.16 11.11
CA ALA A 462 -21.96 7.34 12.31
C ALA A 462 -22.19 5.83 12.11
N GLU A 463 -23.18 5.46 11.28
CA GLU A 463 -23.47 4.06 10.99
C GLU A 463 -22.37 3.45 10.10
N GLU A 464 -21.88 4.21 9.13
CA GLU A 464 -20.78 3.82 8.25
C GLU A 464 -19.46 3.70 9.02
N ILE A 465 -19.17 4.61 9.94
CA ILE A 465 -18.04 4.49 10.87
C ILE A 465 -18.18 3.25 11.76
N ARG A 466 -19.39 2.87 12.14
CA ARG A 466 -19.62 1.64 12.92
C ARG A 466 -19.25 0.37 12.13
N LEU A 467 -19.54 0.35 10.83
CA LEU A 467 -19.09 -0.75 9.95
C LEU A 467 -17.57 -0.80 9.85
N GLN A 468 -16.89 0.35 9.70
CA GLN A 468 -15.44 0.40 9.73
C GLN A 468 -14.88 -0.15 11.05
N LYS A 469 -15.48 0.22 12.20
CA LYS A 469 -15.09 -0.32 13.51
C LYS A 469 -15.25 -1.83 13.61
N LEU A 470 -16.32 -2.41 13.06
CA LEU A 470 -16.51 -3.86 13.00
C LEU A 470 -15.39 -4.55 12.20
N PHE A 471 -15.05 -3.98 11.03
CA PHE A 471 -13.94 -4.48 10.23
C PHE A 471 -12.61 -4.44 10.99
N VAL A 472 -12.33 -3.37 11.72
CA VAL A 472 -11.07 -3.23 12.48
C VAL A 472 -10.97 -4.28 13.59
N ILE A 473 -12.09 -4.65 14.24
CA ILE A 473 -12.09 -5.78 15.19
C ILE A 473 -11.63 -7.06 14.49
N PHE A 474 -12.18 -7.35 13.30
CA PHE A 474 -11.78 -8.52 12.52
C PHE A 474 -10.32 -8.44 12.09
N GLN A 475 -9.90 -7.33 11.46
CA GLN A 475 -8.55 -7.13 10.92
C GLN A 475 -7.47 -7.33 12.00
N MET A 476 -7.66 -6.77 13.20
CA MET A 476 -6.66 -6.82 14.27
C MET A 476 -6.62 -8.16 15.00
N THR A 477 -7.64 -9.01 14.86
CA THR A 477 -7.72 -10.29 15.58
C THR A 477 -7.54 -11.52 14.70
N TYR A 478 -7.67 -11.36 13.38
CA TYR A 478 -7.54 -12.46 12.41
C TYR A 478 -6.07 -12.85 12.17
N VAL A 479 -5.86 -13.99 11.48
CA VAL A 479 -4.55 -14.49 11.05
C VAL A 479 -3.96 -13.55 9.99
N GLY A 480 -2.67 -13.24 10.06
CA GLY A 480 -1.95 -12.34 9.16
C GLY A 480 -1.46 -11.09 9.88
N ALA A 481 -0.71 -10.25 9.21
CA ALA A 481 -0.18 -8.99 9.69
C ALA A 481 -1.09 -7.83 9.24
N PRO A 482 -1.86 -7.19 10.14
CA PRO A 482 -2.73 -6.08 9.74
C PRO A 482 -1.93 -4.93 9.13
N MET A 483 -2.44 -4.31 8.06
CA MET A 483 -1.89 -3.09 7.48
C MET A 483 -2.96 -2.00 7.41
N VAL A 484 -2.63 -0.83 7.92
CA VAL A 484 -3.50 0.37 7.91
C VAL A 484 -2.87 1.42 7.01
N TYR A 485 -3.63 1.92 6.05
CA TYR A 485 -3.23 3.04 5.23
C TYR A 485 -3.36 4.35 6.02
N TYR A 486 -2.34 5.22 5.97
CA TYR A 486 -2.32 6.45 6.77
C TYR A 486 -3.63 7.23 6.67
N GLY A 487 -4.14 7.67 7.81
CA GLY A 487 -5.35 8.48 7.88
C GLY A 487 -6.67 7.70 7.99
N ASP A 488 -6.69 6.39 7.68
CA ASP A 488 -7.90 5.59 7.90
C ASP A 488 -8.25 5.51 9.38
N GLU A 489 -7.24 5.48 10.24
CA GLU A 489 -7.40 5.45 11.71
C GLU A 489 -7.95 6.75 12.29
N VAL A 490 -7.84 7.86 11.57
CA VAL A 490 -8.42 9.16 11.97
C VAL A 490 -9.70 9.52 11.22
N GLY A 491 -10.17 8.61 10.35
CA GLY A 491 -11.44 8.74 9.65
C GLY A 491 -11.35 9.56 8.37
N MET A 492 -10.22 9.57 7.69
CA MET A 492 -10.09 10.15 6.34
C MET A 492 -10.97 9.41 5.35
N TRP A 493 -11.43 10.12 4.33
CA TRP A 493 -12.22 9.60 3.22
C TRP A 493 -11.66 10.13 1.90
N GLY A 494 -11.83 9.38 0.84
CA GLY A 494 -11.39 9.70 -0.51
C GLY A 494 -11.82 8.60 -1.47
N ALA A 495 -12.23 8.97 -2.67
CA ALA A 495 -12.44 8.07 -3.79
C ALA A 495 -11.10 7.40 -4.15
N ASN A 496 -11.03 6.66 -5.25
CA ASN A 496 -9.79 6.11 -5.76
C ASN A 496 -8.85 7.21 -6.28
N ASP A 497 -7.60 6.87 -6.58
CA ASP A 497 -6.55 7.79 -7.06
C ASP A 497 -7.10 8.90 -7.99
N PRO A 498 -6.83 10.18 -7.66
CA PRO A 498 -5.93 10.71 -6.63
C PRO A 498 -6.59 11.03 -5.27
N ASP A 499 -7.88 10.77 -5.10
CA ASP A 499 -8.67 11.27 -3.96
C ASP A 499 -8.37 10.51 -2.64
N ASP A 500 -7.90 9.27 -2.72
CA ASP A 500 -7.41 8.48 -1.59
C ASP A 500 -6.08 9.01 -1.03
N ARG A 501 -5.35 9.82 -1.81
CA ARG A 501 -4.05 10.40 -1.48
C ARG A 501 -4.14 11.82 -0.93
N LYS A 502 -5.24 12.17 -0.25
CA LYS A 502 -5.38 13.43 0.48
C LYS A 502 -4.30 13.57 1.56
N PRO A 503 -3.87 14.81 1.91
CA PRO A 503 -2.92 15.02 3.00
C PRO A 503 -3.50 14.56 4.34
N MET A 504 -2.65 13.97 5.18
CA MET A 504 -3.01 13.45 6.51
C MET A 504 -3.65 14.53 7.38
N ILE A 505 -4.70 14.17 8.12
CA ILE A 505 -5.38 15.06 9.04
C ILE A 505 -4.67 15.02 10.40
N TRP A 506 -4.06 16.17 10.78
CA TRP A 506 -3.40 16.37 12.07
C TRP A 506 -4.17 17.34 12.96
N GLU A 507 -4.16 17.15 14.29
CA GLU A 507 -4.86 18.03 15.23
C GLU A 507 -4.28 19.45 15.31
N ASP A 508 -3.01 19.61 14.98
CA ASP A 508 -2.29 20.87 15.01
C ASP A 508 -2.38 21.68 13.70
N ILE A 509 -3.11 21.19 12.71
CA ILE A 509 -3.36 21.86 11.43
C ILE A 509 -4.84 22.30 11.36
N LYS A 510 -5.06 23.49 10.84
CA LYS A 510 -6.41 24.02 10.58
C LYS A 510 -6.86 23.63 9.18
N TYR A 511 -8.07 23.10 9.06
CA TYR A 511 -8.68 22.67 7.80
C TYR A 511 -9.88 23.55 7.43
N GLU A 512 -10.09 23.76 6.13
CA GLU A 512 -11.37 24.16 5.57
C GLU A 512 -12.32 22.96 5.59
N ASP A 513 -13.62 23.20 5.76
CA ASP A 513 -14.61 22.15 5.53
C ASP A 513 -14.68 21.84 4.04
N GLU A 514 -14.87 20.56 3.66
CA GLU A 514 -15.10 20.18 2.28
C GLU A 514 -16.54 20.53 1.88
N VAL A 515 -16.68 21.52 1.02
CA VAL A 515 -17.97 22.06 0.54
C VAL A 515 -18.06 22.08 -0.99
N THR A 516 -17.05 21.62 -1.67
CA THR A 516 -16.96 21.64 -3.14
C THR A 516 -17.05 20.23 -3.70
N ASN A 517 -17.86 20.05 -4.73
CA ASN A 517 -17.92 18.81 -5.52
C ASN A 517 -16.81 18.79 -6.58
N PRO A 518 -16.50 17.62 -7.19
CA PRO A 518 -15.51 17.49 -8.25
C PRO A 518 -15.77 18.38 -9.48
N ASP A 519 -17.04 18.70 -9.77
CA ASP A 519 -17.45 19.61 -10.84
C ASP A 519 -17.40 21.10 -10.46
N GLY A 520 -16.91 21.41 -9.26
CA GLY A 520 -16.85 22.78 -8.71
C GLY A 520 -18.15 23.29 -8.09
N SER A 521 -19.25 22.56 -8.15
CA SER A 521 -20.50 22.91 -7.51
C SER A 521 -20.42 22.80 -5.98
N LYS A 522 -21.35 23.42 -5.27
CA LYS A 522 -21.40 23.38 -3.79
C LYS A 522 -22.16 22.14 -3.29
N ARG A 523 -21.70 21.58 -2.19
CA ARG A 523 -22.33 20.48 -1.45
C ARG A 523 -22.44 20.81 0.04
N PRO A 524 -23.24 20.07 0.81
CA PRO A 524 -23.24 20.19 2.27
C PRO A 524 -21.83 20.06 2.84
N ALA A 525 -21.54 20.84 3.89
CA ALA A 525 -20.23 20.89 4.51
C ALA A 525 -19.91 19.58 5.24
N ASP A 526 -18.76 18.99 4.92
CA ASP A 526 -18.15 17.91 5.68
C ASP A 526 -16.97 18.48 6.49
N GLN A 527 -17.11 18.48 7.81
CA GLN A 527 -16.05 18.94 8.69
C GLN A 527 -14.81 18.04 8.60
N VAL A 528 -13.66 18.62 8.29
CA VAL A 528 -12.37 17.93 8.25
C VAL A 528 -11.70 18.03 9.62
N ALA A 529 -11.68 16.92 10.35
CA ALA A 529 -11.06 16.83 11.67
C ALA A 529 -10.77 15.36 12.02
N VAL A 530 -9.81 15.16 12.92
CA VAL A 530 -9.50 13.83 13.50
C VAL A 530 -10.74 13.24 14.18
N ASN A 531 -11.16 12.06 13.77
CA ASN A 531 -12.18 11.28 14.47
C ASN A 531 -11.55 10.57 15.67
N LYS A 532 -11.57 11.22 16.83
CA LYS A 532 -10.91 10.70 18.04
C LYS A 532 -11.49 9.38 18.54
N GLU A 533 -12.78 9.15 18.35
CA GLU A 533 -13.42 7.90 18.76
C GLU A 533 -12.94 6.72 17.89
N LEU A 534 -12.84 6.92 16.59
CA LEU A 534 -12.30 5.93 15.68
C LEU A 534 -10.81 5.69 15.93
N GLN A 535 -10.03 6.74 16.13
CA GLN A 535 -8.60 6.65 16.47
C GLN A 535 -8.37 5.82 17.74
N GLN A 536 -9.17 6.06 18.80
CA GLN A 536 -9.10 5.28 20.03
C GLN A 536 -9.51 3.81 19.82
N HIS A 537 -10.44 3.55 18.91
CA HIS A 537 -10.84 2.20 18.55
C HIS A 537 -9.69 1.42 17.91
N TYR A 538 -9.02 2.01 16.90
CA TYR A 538 -7.81 1.44 16.30
C TYR A 538 -6.72 1.22 17.35
N ARG A 539 -6.39 2.24 18.13
CA ARG A 539 -5.34 2.16 19.16
C ARG A 539 -5.57 1.01 20.13
N LYS A 540 -6.79 0.86 20.67
CA LYS A 540 -7.12 -0.19 21.63
C LYS A 540 -6.96 -1.60 21.02
N LEU A 541 -7.40 -1.78 19.78
CA LEU A 541 -7.32 -3.09 19.12
C LEU A 541 -5.89 -3.44 18.71
N ILE A 542 -5.10 -2.46 18.25
CA ILE A 542 -3.68 -2.66 17.96
C ILE A 542 -2.94 -3.02 19.26
N GLN A 543 -3.18 -2.30 20.35
CA GLN A 543 -2.58 -2.59 21.66
C GLN A 543 -2.99 -3.96 22.18
N LEU A 544 -4.26 -4.33 22.01
CA LEU A 544 -4.76 -5.66 22.36
C LEU A 544 -4.04 -6.77 21.58
N ARG A 545 -3.89 -6.61 20.25
CA ARG A 545 -3.13 -7.54 19.43
C ARG A 545 -1.69 -7.65 19.89
N ASN A 546 -1.03 -6.52 20.16
CA ASN A 546 0.36 -6.50 20.61
C ASN A 546 0.55 -7.17 21.99
N ALA A 547 -0.46 -7.11 22.86
CA ALA A 547 -0.43 -7.71 24.19
C ALA A 547 -0.74 -9.21 24.19
N LEU A 548 -1.43 -9.73 23.16
CA LEU A 548 -1.90 -11.12 23.11
C LEU A 548 -1.16 -11.96 22.06
N PRO A 549 -0.15 -12.74 22.43
CA PRO A 549 0.57 -13.64 21.51
C PRO A 549 -0.33 -14.57 20.70
N ALA A 550 -1.48 -15.00 21.27
CA ALA A 550 -2.45 -15.81 20.54
C ALA A 550 -2.98 -15.11 19.28
N LEU A 551 -3.14 -13.78 19.27
CA LEU A 551 -3.58 -13.04 18.10
C LEU A 551 -2.49 -12.90 17.02
N GLN A 552 -1.23 -13.01 17.42
CA GLN A 552 -0.06 -12.89 16.53
C GLN A 552 0.37 -14.26 15.98
N LEU A 553 0.57 -15.23 16.87
CA LEU A 553 1.21 -16.53 16.62
C LEU A 553 0.26 -17.72 16.72
N GLY A 554 -0.94 -17.51 17.27
CA GLY A 554 -1.86 -18.59 17.63
C GLY A 554 -2.43 -19.34 16.42
N ASP A 555 -2.69 -20.63 16.63
CA ASP A 555 -3.46 -21.43 15.67
C ASP A 555 -4.89 -20.88 15.57
N PHE A 556 -5.54 -21.17 14.45
CA PHE A 556 -6.88 -20.71 14.15
C PHE A 556 -7.87 -21.87 14.11
N SER A 557 -9.06 -21.67 14.68
CA SER A 557 -10.20 -22.55 14.49
C SER A 557 -11.50 -21.74 14.37
N THR A 558 -12.37 -22.15 13.47
CA THR A 558 -13.72 -21.59 13.35
C THR A 558 -14.56 -22.05 14.54
N LEU A 559 -15.23 -21.12 15.22
CA LEU A 559 -16.00 -21.36 16.44
C LEU A 559 -17.51 -21.29 16.22
N LEU A 560 -17.95 -20.34 15.38
CA LEU A 560 -19.37 -20.05 15.15
C LEU A 560 -19.57 -19.57 13.71
N VAL A 561 -20.52 -20.19 13.02
CA VAL A 561 -21.03 -19.75 11.72
C VAL A 561 -22.55 -19.82 11.75
N ASP A 562 -23.20 -18.67 11.60
CA ASP A 562 -24.68 -18.58 11.58
C ASP A 562 -25.12 -17.65 10.45
N ASP A 563 -25.46 -18.23 9.31
CA ASP A 563 -25.91 -17.51 8.12
C ASP A 563 -27.21 -16.73 8.35
N LYS A 564 -28.11 -17.29 9.15
CA LYS A 564 -29.42 -16.68 9.42
C LYS A 564 -29.31 -15.37 10.19
N ASN A 565 -28.38 -15.32 11.13
CA ASN A 565 -28.16 -14.16 12.00
C ASN A 565 -26.90 -13.38 11.64
N SER A 566 -26.20 -13.73 10.54
CA SER A 566 -24.95 -13.11 10.09
C SER A 566 -23.90 -13.01 11.21
N LEU A 567 -23.72 -14.13 11.95
CA LEU A 567 -22.72 -14.24 12.99
C LEU A 567 -21.51 -15.03 12.49
N TYR A 568 -20.34 -14.56 12.81
CA TYR A 568 -19.08 -15.26 12.58
C TYR A 568 -18.22 -15.22 13.82
N GLY A 569 -17.67 -16.36 14.21
CA GLY A 569 -16.79 -16.46 15.38
C GLY A 569 -15.64 -17.43 15.16
N PHE A 570 -14.50 -17.11 15.74
CA PHE A 570 -13.29 -17.92 15.66
C PHE A 570 -12.50 -17.88 16.97
N GLU A 571 -11.61 -18.85 17.12
CA GLU A 571 -10.69 -18.93 18.24
C GLU A 571 -9.25 -18.88 17.75
N ARG A 572 -8.40 -18.15 18.47
CA ARG A 572 -6.95 -18.13 18.33
C ARG A 572 -6.33 -18.74 19.57
N SER A 573 -5.44 -19.72 19.43
CA SER A 573 -4.83 -20.42 20.58
C SER A 573 -3.31 -20.47 20.45
N TYR A 574 -2.62 -20.07 21.52
CA TYR A 574 -1.17 -20.10 21.60
C TYR A 574 -0.75 -20.50 23.03
N GLN A 575 -0.05 -21.62 23.16
CA GLN A 575 0.26 -22.22 24.46
C GLN A 575 -1.00 -22.39 25.33
N GLN A 576 -1.09 -21.72 26.48
CA GLN A 576 -2.26 -21.75 27.35
C GLN A 576 -3.27 -20.63 27.05
N GLN A 577 -2.87 -19.62 26.26
CA GLN A 577 -3.73 -18.49 25.96
C GLN A 577 -4.73 -18.83 24.85
N ARG A 578 -6.00 -18.56 25.09
CA ARG A 578 -7.09 -18.74 24.13
C ARG A 578 -7.88 -17.44 24.00
N VAL A 579 -8.08 -17.01 22.75
CA VAL A 579 -8.83 -15.78 22.42
C VAL A 579 -9.98 -16.14 21.51
N ARG A 580 -11.22 -15.85 21.93
CA ARG A 580 -12.41 -15.99 21.09
C ARG A 580 -12.87 -14.63 20.58
N VAL A 581 -13.16 -14.57 19.31
CA VAL A 581 -13.66 -13.37 18.63
C VAL A 581 -15.01 -13.71 18.03
N ILE A 582 -16.02 -12.88 18.32
CA ILE A 582 -17.37 -13.07 17.79
C ILE A 582 -17.78 -11.76 17.12
N LEU A 583 -18.20 -11.85 15.87
CA LEU A 583 -18.66 -10.73 15.04
C LEU A 583 -20.14 -10.88 14.75
N ASN A 584 -20.91 -9.81 14.99
CA ASN A 584 -22.31 -9.70 14.62
C ASN A 584 -22.44 -8.71 13.44
N ASN A 585 -22.57 -9.23 12.23
CA ASN A 585 -22.79 -8.41 11.03
C ASN A 585 -24.29 -8.18 10.72
N SER A 586 -25.21 -8.57 11.61
CA SER A 586 -26.63 -8.28 11.46
C SER A 586 -26.99 -6.86 11.93
N ASP A 587 -28.18 -6.41 11.55
CA ASP A 587 -28.75 -5.10 11.94
C ASP A 587 -29.45 -5.13 13.30
N LYS A 588 -29.34 -6.24 14.05
CA LYS A 588 -29.97 -6.44 15.37
C LYS A 588 -28.97 -6.99 16.37
N PRO A 589 -29.14 -6.69 17.66
CA PRO A 589 -28.41 -7.39 18.71
C PRO A 589 -28.66 -8.90 18.65
N GLN A 590 -27.63 -9.70 18.83
CA GLN A 590 -27.70 -11.16 18.83
C GLN A 590 -27.19 -11.73 20.15
N GLN A 591 -27.93 -12.66 20.70
CA GLN A 591 -27.49 -13.44 21.85
C GLN A 591 -26.69 -14.63 21.35
N VAL A 592 -25.47 -14.77 21.85
CA VAL A 592 -24.58 -15.88 21.54
C VAL A 592 -24.31 -16.69 22.78
N THR A 593 -24.38 -18.01 22.65
CA THR A 593 -24.02 -18.97 23.70
C THR A 593 -23.00 -19.95 23.18
N LEU A 594 -21.87 -20.10 23.88
CA LEU A 594 -20.74 -20.94 23.51
C LEU A 594 -20.41 -21.89 24.68
N GLU A 595 -19.74 -23.00 24.38
CA GLU A 595 -19.18 -23.88 25.40
C GLU A 595 -18.04 -23.15 26.13
N ARG A 596 -17.97 -23.36 27.44
CA ARG A 596 -16.97 -22.74 28.32
C ARG A 596 -15.62 -23.45 28.28
N ASP A 597 -15.59 -24.74 27.96
CA ASP A 597 -14.41 -25.61 27.97
C ASP A 597 -13.70 -25.63 29.36
N GLN A 598 -14.46 -25.45 30.42
CA GLN A 598 -13.98 -25.36 31.81
C GLN A 598 -13.00 -24.19 32.08
N LEU A 599 -12.87 -23.23 31.15
CA LEU A 599 -12.02 -22.07 31.27
C LEU A 599 -12.76 -20.85 31.83
N ASN A 600 -12.01 -19.89 32.36
CA ASN A 600 -12.55 -18.62 32.83
C ASN A 600 -12.38 -17.55 31.74
N TRP A 601 -13.45 -17.29 31.03
CA TRP A 601 -13.48 -16.30 29.96
C TRP A 601 -13.75 -14.90 30.50
N GLN A 602 -12.92 -13.94 30.07
CA GLN A 602 -13.07 -12.53 30.39
C GLN A 602 -13.14 -11.70 29.09
N GLU A 603 -14.04 -10.76 29.09
CA GLU A 603 -14.16 -9.82 27.98
C GLU A 603 -12.98 -8.85 27.99
N GLN A 604 -12.32 -8.69 26.84
CA GLN A 604 -11.19 -7.77 26.63
C GLN A 604 -11.59 -6.58 25.76
N PHE A 605 -12.57 -6.79 24.88
CA PHE A 605 -13.06 -5.77 23.96
C PHE A 605 -14.51 -6.06 23.54
N GLY A 606 -15.32 -4.97 23.41
CA GLY A 606 -16.72 -5.06 22.98
C GLY A 606 -17.68 -4.47 24.00
N GLN A 607 -17.27 -4.32 25.27
CA GLN A 607 -18.03 -3.76 26.37
C GLN A 607 -19.34 -4.54 26.66
N GLN A 608 -19.30 -5.86 26.51
CA GLN A 608 -20.45 -6.72 26.75
C GLN A 608 -20.16 -7.66 27.92
N PRO A 609 -21.01 -7.67 28.97
CA PRO A 609 -20.81 -8.56 30.09
C PRO A 609 -20.96 -10.02 29.63
N VAL A 610 -20.01 -10.85 30.06
CA VAL A 610 -20.03 -12.29 29.85
C VAL A 610 -20.75 -12.91 31.04
N THR A 611 -21.80 -13.70 30.78
CA THR A 611 -22.51 -14.48 31.78
C THR A 611 -22.06 -15.94 31.70
N ILE A 612 -21.60 -16.48 32.82
CA ILE A 612 -21.20 -17.89 32.93
C ILE A 612 -22.31 -18.67 33.68
N THR A 613 -22.83 -19.70 33.02
CA THR A 613 -23.86 -20.60 33.62
C THR A 613 -23.48 -22.04 33.30
N GLY A 614 -23.02 -22.77 34.33
CA GLY A 614 -22.54 -24.14 34.16
C GLY A 614 -21.34 -24.19 33.22
N ASP A 615 -21.43 -24.98 32.15
CA ASP A 615 -20.40 -25.12 31.13
C ASP A 615 -20.69 -24.25 29.88
N GLN A 616 -21.39 -23.15 30.06
CA GLN A 616 -21.71 -22.20 28.97
C GLN A 616 -21.32 -20.79 29.35
N ILE A 617 -20.90 -20.04 28.31
CA ILE A 617 -20.76 -18.59 28.34
C ILE A 617 -21.80 -17.98 27.39
N SER A 618 -22.44 -16.92 27.87
CA SER A 618 -23.45 -16.19 27.09
C SER A 618 -23.16 -14.71 27.12
N LEU A 619 -23.35 -14.05 25.96
CA LEU A 619 -23.22 -12.60 25.82
C LEU A 619 -24.16 -12.11 24.71
N THR A 620 -24.54 -10.84 24.81
CA THR A 620 -25.34 -10.18 23.76
C THR A 620 -24.43 -9.23 22.97
N ILE A 621 -24.30 -9.46 21.67
CA ILE A 621 -23.46 -8.63 20.80
C ILE A 621 -24.35 -7.65 20.04
N PRO A 622 -24.12 -6.32 20.16
CA PRO A 622 -24.90 -5.31 19.45
C PRO A 622 -24.83 -5.49 17.92
N ALA A 623 -25.79 -4.89 17.22
CA ALA A 623 -25.78 -4.82 15.75
C ALA A 623 -24.48 -4.22 15.21
N LYS A 624 -23.91 -4.80 14.16
CA LYS A 624 -22.67 -4.32 13.52
C LYS A 624 -21.54 -4.08 14.52
N TRP A 625 -21.27 -5.10 15.36
CA TRP A 625 -20.27 -5.04 16.41
C TRP A 625 -19.61 -6.40 16.68
N GLY A 626 -18.55 -6.40 17.47
CA GLY A 626 -17.86 -7.61 17.85
C GLY A 626 -17.43 -7.62 19.32
N ALA A 627 -17.08 -8.82 19.82
CA ALA A 627 -16.52 -9.04 21.14
C ALA A 627 -15.25 -9.89 21.06
N VAL A 628 -14.29 -9.59 21.93
CA VAL A 628 -13.05 -10.36 22.11
C VAL A 628 -12.99 -10.86 23.53
N LEU A 629 -12.92 -12.17 23.70
CA LEU A 629 -12.84 -12.86 24.98
C LEU A 629 -11.48 -13.53 25.12
N LEU A 630 -10.91 -13.49 26.32
CA LEU A 630 -9.64 -14.13 26.68
C LEU A 630 -9.86 -15.15 27.77
N ALA A 631 -9.22 -16.31 27.65
CA ALA A 631 -8.99 -17.25 28.74
C ALA A 631 -7.52 -17.66 28.82
N GLU A 632 -6.99 -17.78 30.04
CA GLU A 632 -5.64 -18.19 30.36
C GLU A 632 -5.61 -19.32 31.37
#